data_8e0188c4d0ebdf708d27a6614cf89955
#
_entry.id   8e0188c4d0ebdf708d27a6614cf89955
#
_cell.length_a   1.000
_cell.length_b   1.000
_cell.length_c   1.000
_cell.angle_alpha   90.00
_cell.angle_beta   90.00
_cell.angle_gamma   90.00
#
_symmetry.space_group_name_H-M   'P 1'
#
loop_
_entity.id
_entity.type
_entity.pdbx_description
1 polymer ?
#
loop_
_entity_poly.entity_id
_entity_poly.type
_entity_poly.pdbx_seq_one_letter_code
_entity_poly.pdbx_strand_id
1 'polypeptide(L)'
;MSNSNLAIYNPTRVIVQGITGRHGRFHTERMLRYGTPLVAGTSPGKQGHSVHGLPVYSTIRDLEATHGPVDASVIFVPPAHAAAAMCEAIEAQIPLIVCITEGVPVHDMLAVRQQLAGSKSQLIGPNCPGVLVPGGSLLGIIPGQIATPGSVAIVSRSGTLTYEAMAELSRAGLGQRVVVGIGGDPISGTSFVDCLAQFMGDENVRSIVMIGEIGGTAECDAADYIAAHGTKPVTAYIAGASAPAGVQMGHAGAILGSQAESAQAKRQYLAQRGITTVSAITDIVTSGSIR
;
A
#
# COMPACT_ATOMS: atom_id res chain seq x y z
N MET A 1 -11.96 21.24 -6.16
CA MET A 1 -12.75 20.61 -5.08
C MET A 1 -12.47 19.11 -5.18
N SER A 2 -11.46 18.62 -4.48
CA SER A 2 -11.15 17.19 -4.49
C SER A 2 -12.08 16.50 -3.50
N ASN A 3 -13.01 15.72 -4.01
CA ASN A 3 -13.72 14.73 -3.20
C ASN A 3 -12.69 13.68 -2.73
N SER A 4 -12.09 13.94 -1.59
CA SER A 4 -11.24 12.99 -0.88
C SER A 4 -12.08 11.91 -0.20
N ASN A 5 -12.93 11.24 -0.96
CA ASN A 5 -13.57 10.01 -0.49
C ASN A 5 -12.53 8.90 -0.62
N LEU A 6 -11.71 8.79 0.43
CA LEU A 6 -10.64 7.82 0.55
C LEU A 6 -11.24 6.42 0.65
N ALA A 7 -11.33 5.73 -0.48
CA ALA A 7 -11.72 4.32 -0.54
C ALA A 7 -10.88 3.45 0.43
N ILE A 8 -9.70 3.96 0.83
CA ILE A 8 -8.77 3.32 1.76
C ILE A 8 -9.35 3.13 3.16
N TYR A 9 -10.19 4.06 3.68
CA TYR A 9 -10.50 4.10 5.10
C TYR A 9 -11.64 3.19 5.57
N ASN A 10 -12.68 3.01 4.78
CA ASN A 10 -13.88 2.29 5.24
C ASN A 10 -14.57 1.48 4.14
N PRO A 11 -13.90 0.48 3.53
CA PRO A 11 -14.61 -0.42 2.65
C PRO A 11 -15.62 -1.22 3.48
N THR A 12 -16.86 -1.31 3.00
CA THR A 12 -17.93 -2.07 3.66
C THR A 12 -18.16 -3.44 3.03
N ARG A 13 -17.65 -3.63 1.81
CA ARG A 13 -17.78 -4.87 1.02
C ARG A 13 -16.48 -5.17 0.31
N VAL A 14 -15.73 -6.11 0.85
CA VAL A 14 -14.40 -6.48 0.35
C VAL A 14 -14.45 -7.88 -0.26
N ILE A 15 -13.75 -8.08 -1.37
CA ILE A 15 -13.57 -9.39 -2.00
C ILE A 15 -12.11 -9.80 -2.07
N VAL A 16 -11.87 -11.09 -2.26
CA VAL A 16 -10.53 -11.65 -2.46
C VAL A 16 -10.46 -12.36 -3.81
N GLN A 17 -9.62 -11.86 -4.73
CA GLN A 17 -9.30 -12.56 -5.97
C GLN A 17 -8.17 -13.56 -5.72
N GLY A 18 -8.36 -14.80 -6.17
CA GLY A 18 -7.47 -15.92 -5.87
C GLY A 18 -7.71 -16.55 -4.49
N ILE A 19 -8.92 -16.41 -3.94
CA ILE A 19 -9.30 -16.86 -2.59
C ILE A 19 -9.04 -18.35 -2.33
N THR A 20 -9.09 -19.20 -3.35
CA THR A 20 -8.88 -20.66 -3.21
C THR A 20 -7.39 -21.06 -3.18
N GLY A 21 -6.49 -20.16 -3.56
CA GLY A 21 -5.05 -20.38 -3.50
C GLY A 21 -4.53 -20.44 -2.06
N ARG A 22 -3.34 -21.02 -1.87
CA ARG A 22 -2.73 -21.15 -0.53
C ARG A 22 -2.63 -19.81 0.21
N HIS A 23 -2.09 -18.79 -0.43
CA HIS A 23 -1.96 -17.44 0.15
C HIS A 23 -3.32 -16.77 0.33
N GLY A 24 -4.19 -16.86 -0.69
CA GLY A 24 -5.56 -16.34 -0.62
C GLY A 24 -6.32 -16.89 0.59
N ARG A 25 -6.34 -18.21 0.79
CA ARG A 25 -6.98 -18.84 1.96
C ARG A 25 -6.41 -18.35 3.28
N PHE A 26 -5.09 -18.37 3.42
CA PHE A 26 -4.41 -18.01 4.66
C PHE A 26 -4.69 -16.55 5.05
N HIS A 27 -4.54 -15.62 4.11
CA HIS A 27 -4.74 -14.22 4.41
C HIS A 27 -6.23 -13.83 4.49
N THR A 28 -7.13 -14.52 3.78
CA THR A 28 -8.58 -14.37 3.99
C THR A 28 -8.96 -14.65 5.44
N GLU A 29 -8.46 -15.74 6.03
CA GLU A 29 -8.71 -16.04 7.45
C GLU A 29 -8.21 -14.93 8.39
N ARG A 30 -7.02 -14.39 8.12
CA ARG A 30 -6.45 -13.29 8.93
C ARG A 30 -7.25 -12.00 8.79
N MET A 31 -7.68 -11.64 7.59
CA MET A 31 -8.51 -10.47 7.34
C MET A 31 -9.89 -10.62 8.03
N LEU A 32 -10.52 -11.81 7.97
CA LEU A 32 -11.76 -12.10 8.71
C LEU A 32 -11.57 -11.95 10.23
N ARG A 33 -10.50 -12.53 10.78
CA ARG A 33 -10.19 -12.40 12.23
C ARG A 33 -9.92 -10.95 12.65
N TYR A 34 -9.41 -10.13 11.73
CA TYR A 34 -9.20 -8.70 11.97
C TYR A 34 -10.51 -7.90 11.96
N GLY A 35 -11.58 -8.44 11.39
CA GLY A 35 -12.88 -7.77 11.26
C GLY A 35 -13.08 -7.11 9.89
N THR A 36 -12.23 -7.41 8.89
CA THR A 36 -12.44 -6.92 7.51
C THR A 36 -13.75 -7.47 6.97
N PRO A 37 -14.63 -6.61 6.37
CA PRO A 37 -15.96 -7.01 5.90
C PRO A 37 -15.89 -7.76 4.57
N LEU A 38 -15.28 -8.96 4.59
CA LEU A 38 -15.19 -9.84 3.44
C LEU A 38 -16.57 -10.44 3.14
N VAL A 39 -17.01 -10.31 1.89
CA VAL A 39 -18.34 -10.82 1.46
C VAL A 39 -18.24 -12.05 0.57
N ALA A 40 -17.17 -12.18 -0.24
CA ALA A 40 -16.97 -13.28 -1.18
C ALA A 40 -15.53 -13.30 -1.70
N GLY A 41 -15.22 -14.26 -2.58
CA GLY A 41 -14.00 -14.24 -3.36
C GLY A 41 -14.18 -14.77 -4.76
N THR A 42 -13.17 -14.55 -5.61
CA THR A 42 -13.15 -15.12 -6.96
C THR A 42 -12.00 -16.10 -7.15
N SER A 43 -12.27 -17.09 -7.98
CA SER A 43 -11.27 -18.04 -8.49
C SER A 43 -11.81 -18.71 -9.73
N PRO A 44 -11.21 -18.50 -10.92
CA PRO A 44 -11.70 -19.08 -12.17
C PRO A 44 -11.92 -20.60 -12.06
N GLY A 45 -13.09 -21.06 -12.52
CA GLY A 45 -13.47 -22.49 -12.51
C GLY A 45 -13.76 -23.08 -11.13
N LYS A 46 -13.92 -22.24 -10.07
CA LYS A 46 -14.23 -22.68 -8.70
C LYS A 46 -15.56 -22.14 -8.16
N GLN A 47 -16.46 -21.76 -9.06
CA GLN A 47 -17.79 -21.30 -8.68
C GLN A 47 -18.54 -22.34 -7.86
N GLY A 48 -19.24 -21.90 -6.81
CA GLY A 48 -19.97 -22.77 -5.89
C GLY A 48 -19.13 -23.37 -4.77
N HIS A 49 -17.80 -23.20 -4.78
CA HIS A 49 -16.95 -23.53 -3.63
C HIS A 49 -17.17 -22.53 -2.49
N SER A 50 -16.67 -22.86 -1.31
CA SER A 50 -16.61 -21.97 -0.14
C SER A 50 -15.22 -21.97 0.47
N VAL A 51 -14.78 -20.82 0.96
CA VAL A 51 -13.53 -20.65 1.70
C VAL A 51 -13.82 -19.84 2.96
N HIS A 52 -13.59 -20.41 4.13
CA HIS A 52 -13.90 -19.83 5.44
C HIS A 52 -15.34 -19.31 5.55
N GLY A 53 -16.30 -20.03 4.95
CA GLY A 53 -17.71 -19.62 4.92
C GLY A 53 -18.06 -18.60 3.83
N LEU A 54 -17.08 -18.04 3.12
CA LEU A 54 -17.31 -17.11 2.02
C LEU A 54 -17.57 -17.85 0.71
N PRO A 55 -18.57 -17.46 -0.09
CA PRO A 55 -18.83 -18.04 -1.40
C PRO A 55 -17.73 -17.66 -2.39
N VAL A 56 -17.46 -18.57 -3.34
CA VAL A 56 -16.47 -18.37 -4.40
C VAL A 56 -17.19 -18.32 -5.75
N TYR A 57 -16.87 -17.30 -6.54
CA TYR A 57 -17.36 -17.05 -7.89
C TYR A 57 -16.24 -17.22 -8.92
N SER A 58 -16.60 -17.42 -10.18
CA SER A 58 -15.61 -17.49 -11.26
C SER A 58 -15.06 -16.13 -11.64
N THR A 59 -15.91 -15.08 -11.61
CA THR A 59 -15.58 -13.71 -11.99
C THR A 59 -16.13 -12.69 -11.00
N ILE A 60 -15.62 -11.45 -11.04
CA ILE A 60 -16.18 -10.33 -10.27
C ILE A 60 -17.60 -10.03 -10.73
N ARG A 61 -17.87 -10.10 -12.03
CA ARG A 61 -19.22 -9.89 -12.60
C ARG A 61 -20.26 -10.85 -12.02
N ASP A 62 -19.93 -12.14 -11.92
CA ASP A 62 -20.84 -13.15 -11.34
C ASP A 62 -21.08 -12.86 -9.83
N LEU A 63 -20.02 -12.43 -9.14
CA LEU A 63 -20.10 -12.06 -7.74
C LEU A 63 -21.01 -10.84 -7.53
N GLU A 64 -20.80 -9.78 -8.30
CA GLU A 64 -21.59 -8.54 -8.18
C GLU A 64 -23.07 -8.74 -8.58
N ALA A 65 -23.36 -9.65 -9.51
CA ALA A 65 -24.74 -10.02 -9.83
C ALA A 65 -25.51 -10.56 -8.61
N THR A 66 -24.82 -11.18 -7.66
CA THR A 66 -25.41 -11.76 -6.44
C THR A 66 -25.32 -10.81 -5.24
N HIS A 67 -24.16 -10.16 -5.05
CA HIS A 67 -23.86 -9.36 -3.86
C HIS A 67 -24.03 -7.85 -4.09
N GLY A 68 -24.18 -7.40 -5.34
CA GLY A 68 -24.09 -5.99 -5.72
C GLY A 68 -22.62 -5.48 -5.74
N PRO A 69 -22.42 -4.17 -6.03
CA PRO A 69 -21.08 -3.61 -6.17
C PRO A 69 -20.26 -3.74 -4.90
N VAL A 70 -18.93 -3.86 -5.05
CA VAL A 70 -17.97 -3.99 -3.96
C VAL A 70 -17.06 -2.78 -3.86
N ASP A 71 -16.54 -2.50 -2.66
CA ASP A 71 -15.74 -1.31 -2.39
C ASP A 71 -14.24 -1.57 -2.57
N ALA A 72 -13.80 -2.82 -2.32
CA ALA A 72 -12.39 -3.16 -2.43
C ALA A 72 -12.17 -4.61 -2.88
N SER A 73 -11.08 -4.82 -3.62
CA SER A 73 -10.57 -6.15 -3.99
C SER A 73 -9.13 -6.32 -3.52
N VAL A 74 -8.84 -7.47 -2.88
CA VAL A 74 -7.48 -7.86 -2.50
C VAL A 74 -7.03 -9.05 -3.35
N ILE A 75 -5.89 -8.91 -4.06
CA ILE A 75 -5.45 -9.84 -5.09
C ILE A 75 -4.29 -10.70 -4.58
N PHE A 76 -4.47 -12.03 -4.60
CA PHE A 76 -3.48 -13.05 -4.21
C PHE A 76 -3.23 -14.06 -5.32
N VAL A 77 -3.45 -13.71 -6.56
CA VAL A 77 -3.21 -14.61 -7.70
C VAL A 77 -1.72 -14.72 -8.04
N PRO A 78 -1.26 -15.79 -8.72
CA PRO A 78 0.12 -15.87 -9.20
C PRO A 78 0.49 -14.73 -10.15
N PRO A 79 1.80 -14.36 -10.28
CA PRO A 79 2.26 -13.24 -11.11
C PRO A 79 1.71 -13.21 -12.53
N ALA A 80 1.69 -14.37 -13.20
CA ALA A 80 1.19 -14.49 -14.57
C ALA A 80 -0.31 -14.15 -14.75
N HIS A 81 -1.07 -14.07 -13.66
CA HIS A 81 -2.51 -13.77 -13.66
C HIS A 81 -2.84 -12.44 -12.97
N ALA A 82 -1.85 -11.78 -12.38
CA ALA A 82 -2.07 -10.60 -11.56
C ALA A 82 -2.57 -9.40 -12.39
N ALA A 83 -2.00 -9.18 -13.56
CA ALA A 83 -2.44 -8.12 -14.46
C ALA A 83 -3.90 -8.31 -14.89
N ALA A 84 -4.29 -9.52 -15.29
CA ALA A 84 -5.67 -9.82 -15.65
C ALA A 84 -6.64 -9.60 -14.49
N ALA A 85 -6.25 -9.99 -13.26
CA ALA A 85 -7.05 -9.76 -12.07
C ALA A 85 -7.20 -8.27 -11.73
N MET A 86 -6.13 -7.48 -11.87
CA MET A 86 -6.18 -6.02 -11.70
C MET A 86 -7.10 -5.38 -12.76
N CYS A 87 -6.97 -5.76 -14.02
CA CYS A 87 -7.81 -5.28 -15.13
C CYS A 87 -9.29 -5.62 -14.90
N GLU A 88 -9.62 -6.85 -14.48
CA GLU A 88 -10.98 -7.24 -14.14
C GLU A 88 -11.58 -6.35 -13.04
N ALA A 89 -10.81 -6.05 -12.00
CA ALA A 89 -11.26 -5.18 -10.92
C ALA A 89 -11.41 -3.71 -11.37
N ILE A 90 -10.55 -3.22 -12.27
CA ILE A 90 -10.65 -1.88 -12.87
C ILE A 90 -11.91 -1.80 -13.77
N GLU A 91 -12.17 -2.81 -14.59
CA GLU A 91 -13.37 -2.90 -15.43
C GLU A 91 -14.67 -2.89 -14.62
N ALA A 92 -14.66 -3.59 -13.49
CA ALA A 92 -15.76 -3.57 -12.53
C ALA A 92 -15.86 -2.24 -11.74
N GLN A 93 -14.98 -1.28 -12.00
CA GLN A 93 -14.94 0.04 -11.32
C GLN A 93 -14.82 -0.08 -9.81
N ILE A 94 -14.14 -1.10 -9.30
CA ILE A 94 -13.92 -1.26 -7.86
C ILE A 94 -13.08 -0.08 -7.36
N PRO A 95 -13.55 0.69 -6.36
CA PRO A 95 -12.88 1.90 -5.91
C PRO A 95 -11.45 1.67 -5.41
N LEU A 96 -11.21 0.58 -4.65
CA LEU A 96 -9.89 0.25 -4.11
C LEU A 96 -9.45 -1.14 -4.53
N ILE A 97 -8.31 -1.23 -5.19
CA ILE A 97 -7.70 -2.50 -5.61
C ILE A 97 -6.34 -2.63 -4.90
N VAL A 98 -6.11 -3.74 -4.23
CA VAL A 98 -4.86 -4.01 -3.51
C VAL A 98 -4.22 -5.27 -4.07
N CYS A 99 -3.13 -5.12 -4.81
CA CYS A 99 -2.42 -6.25 -5.40
C CYS A 99 -1.18 -6.61 -4.57
N ILE A 100 -1.24 -7.77 -3.88
CA ILE A 100 -0.16 -8.25 -3.02
C ILE A 100 0.95 -8.92 -3.82
N THR A 101 0.60 -9.48 -4.96
CA THR A 101 1.47 -10.31 -5.79
C THR A 101 2.78 -9.60 -6.16
N GLU A 102 3.89 -10.28 -5.91
CA GLU A 102 5.23 -9.92 -6.35
C GLU A 102 5.55 -10.59 -7.69
N GLY A 103 6.45 -9.97 -8.49
CA GLY A 103 6.95 -10.54 -9.74
C GLY A 103 6.02 -10.34 -10.93
N VAL A 104 5.14 -9.35 -10.88
CA VAL A 104 4.32 -8.95 -12.04
C VAL A 104 5.24 -8.32 -13.09
N PRO A 105 5.21 -8.79 -14.36
CA PRO A 105 6.06 -8.24 -15.40
C PRO A 105 5.82 -6.75 -15.62
N VAL A 106 6.90 -5.99 -15.81
CA VAL A 106 6.84 -4.53 -16.07
C VAL A 106 5.95 -4.19 -17.26
N HIS A 107 6.04 -4.99 -18.34
CA HIS A 107 5.21 -4.81 -19.54
C HIS A 107 3.71 -4.92 -19.22
N ASP A 108 3.33 -5.89 -18.38
CA ASP A 108 1.93 -6.09 -17.98
C ASP A 108 1.44 -4.91 -17.12
N MET A 109 2.31 -4.37 -16.26
CA MET A 109 1.99 -3.20 -15.46
C MET A 109 1.79 -1.92 -16.29
N LEU A 110 2.45 -1.78 -17.44
CA LEU A 110 2.19 -0.66 -18.37
C LEU A 110 0.76 -0.71 -18.90
N ALA A 111 0.27 -1.90 -19.29
CA ALA A 111 -1.12 -2.08 -19.74
C ALA A 111 -2.13 -1.79 -18.61
N VAL A 112 -1.86 -2.30 -17.40
CA VAL A 112 -2.69 -2.02 -16.21
C VAL A 112 -2.74 -0.50 -15.93
N ARG A 113 -1.60 0.20 -15.98
CA ARG A 113 -1.54 1.66 -15.77
C ARG A 113 -2.34 2.43 -16.82
N GLN A 114 -2.31 2.00 -18.08
CA GLN A 114 -3.10 2.62 -19.15
C GLN A 114 -4.60 2.49 -18.87
N GLN A 115 -5.06 1.32 -18.45
CA GLN A 115 -6.47 1.10 -18.11
C GLN A 115 -6.87 1.86 -16.83
N LEU A 116 -6.00 1.89 -15.83
CA LEU A 116 -6.21 2.61 -14.57
C LEU A 116 -6.39 4.11 -14.79
N ALA A 117 -5.63 4.72 -15.70
CA ALA A 117 -5.69 6.16 -15.99
C ALA A 117 -7.06 6.61 -16.50
N GLY A 118 -7.85 5.73 -17.11
CA GLY A 118 -9.23 5.98 -17.56
C GLY A 118 -10.31 5.63 -16.56
N SER A 119 -9.94 5.17 -15.34
CA SER A 119 -10.87 4.69 -14.32
C SER A 119 -10.93 5.60 -13.10
N LYS A 120 -11.88 5.29 -12.19
CA LYS A 120 -11.97 5.91 -10.86
C LYS A 120 -11.33 5.02 -9.77
N SER A 121 -10.79 3.87 -10.15
CA SER A 121 -10.18 2.94 -9.23
C SER A 121 -8.82 3.45 -8.75
N GLN A 122 -8.50 3.18 -7.47
CA GLN A 122 -7.16 3.34 -6.93
C GLN A 122 -6.52 1.96 -6.79
N LEU A 123 -5.32 1.79 -7.33
CA LEU A 123 -4.54 0.55 -7.24
C LEU A 123 -3.36 0.73 -6.28
N ILE A 124 -3.30 -0.05 -5.21
CA ILE A 124 -2.16 -0.18 -4.30
C ILE A 124 -1.34 -1.41 -4.70
N GLY A 125 -0.03 -1.25 -4.83
CA GLY A 125 0.86 -2.31 -5.33
C GLY A 125 1.02 -2.27 -6.86
N PRO A 126 1.50 -3.36 -7.48
CA PRO A 126 1.78 -4.69 -6.93
C PRO A 126 2.97 -4.76 -5.97
N ASN A 127 3.35 -5.97 -5.53
CA ASN A 127 4.46 -6.23 -4.61
C ASN A 127 4.37 -5.38 -3.33
N CYS A 128 3.22 -5.42 -2.67
CA CYS A 128 2.95 -4.59 -1.51
C CYS A 128 2.38 -5.40 -0.33
N PRO A 129 2.53 -4.92 0.91
CA PRO A 129 1.90 -5.57 2.06
C PRO A 129 0.41 -5.23 2.20
N GLY A 130 -0.09 -4.26 1.44
CA GLY A 130 -1.47 -3.84 1.45
C GLY A 130 -1.74 -2.58 2.27
N VAL A 131 -2.96 -2.50 2.80
CA VAL A 131 -3.47 -1.36 3.56
C VAL A 131 -4.02 -1.82 4.90
N LEU A 132 -3.74 -1.06 5.96
CA LEU A 132 -4.30 -1.29 7.29
C LEU A 132 -4.86 0.01 7.85
N VAL A 133 -6.10 -0.05 8.30
CA VAL A 133 -6.73 0.97 9.15
C VAL A 133 -6.93 0.36 10.53
N PRO A 134 -6.12 0.73 11.53
CA PRO A 134 -6.23 0.16 12.87
C PRO A 134 -7.61 0.40 13.48
N GLY A 135 -8.24 -0.70 13.96
CA GLY A 135 -9.63 -0.68 14.45
C GLY A 135 -10.70 -0.67 13.35
N GLY A 136 -10.30 -0.67 12.08
CA GLY A 136 -11.17 -0.73 10.90
C GLY A 136 -10.94 -1.99 10.08
N SER A 137 -10.17 -1.91 8.99
CA SER A 137 -9.96 -3.01 8.04
C SER A 137 -8.48 -3.30 7.78
N LEU A 138 -8.20 -4.58 7.52
CA LEU A 138 -6.94 -5.08 7.00
C LEU A 138 -7.17 -5.56 5.57
N LEU A 139 -6.50 -4.97 4.59
CA LEU A 139 -6.55 -5.35 3.18
C LEU A 139 -5.15 -5.81 2.74
N GLY A 140 -4.84 -7.06 2.99
CA GLY A 140 -3.54 -7.63 2.63
C GLY A 140 -2.90 -8.47 3.73
N ILE A 141 -1.58 -8.27 3.95
CA ILE A 141 -0.75 -9.14 4.77
C ILE A 141 -0.13 -8.45 6.00
N ILE A 142 -0.39 -7.16 6.19
CA ILE A 142 0.14 -6.38 7.33
C ILE A 142 -0.24 -7.04 8.65
N PRO A 143 0.70 -7.19 9.62
CA PRO A 143 0.41 -7.80 10.92
C PRO A 143 -0.40 -6.82 11.80
N GLY A 144 -1.74 -6.82 11.66
CA GLY A 144 -2.62 -5.87 12.32
C GLY A 144 -2.54 -5.86 13.85
N GLN A 145 -2.07 -6.94 14.48
CA GLN A 145 -1.92 -7.05 15.93
C GLN A 145 -0.82 -6.15 16.54
N ILE A 146 0.10 -5.63 15.72
CA ILE A 146 1.14 -4.70 16.21
C ILE A 146 0.71 -3.24 16.09
N ALA A 147 -0.40 -2.97 15.44
CA ALA A 147 -0.92 -1.63 15.24
C ALA A 147 -1.87 -1.23 16.37
N THR A 148 -1.87 0.03 16.71
CA THR A 148 -2.86 0.67 17.60
C THR A 148 -3.51 1.84 16.87
N PRO A 149 -4.81 2.11 17.07
CA PRO A 149 -5.44 3.30 16.53
C PRO A 149 -4.76 4.59 17.01
N GLY A 150 -4.59 5.54 16.11
CA GLY A 150 -3.92 6.82 16.42
C GLY A 150 -4.02 7.81 15.27
N SER A 151 -3.06 8.74 15.21
CA SER A 151 -3.07 9.87 14.28
C SER A 151 -1.91 9.89 13.28
N VAL A 152 -1.04 8.89 13.28
CA VAL A 152 0.10 8.83 12.36
C VAL A 152 -0.28 8.10 11.09
N ALA A 153 -0.11 8.69 9.92
CA ALA A 153 -0.22 8.01 8.64
C ALA A 153 1.15 7.47 8.22
N ILE A 154 1.19 6.25 7.68
CA ILE A 154 2.42 5.65 7.15
C ILE A 154 2.25 5.36 5.68
N VAL A 155 3.21 5.77 4.86
CA VAL A 155 3.37 5.33 3.46
C VAL A 155 4.76 4.73 3.25
N SER A 156 4.83 3.55 2.65
CA SER A 156 6.08 2.79 2.60
C SER A 156 6.22 1.95 1.33
N ARG A 157 7.45 1.85 0.82
CA ARG A 157 7.81 0.87 -0.21
C ARG A 157 8.14 -0.50 0.38
N SER A 158 8.58 -0.55 1.63
CA SER A 158 9.06 -1.77 2.30
C SER A 158 8.01 -2.34 3.25
N GLY A 159 7.65 -3.61 3.09
CA GLY A 159 6.79 -4.32 4.03
C GLY A 159 7.41 -4.42 5.42
N THR A 160 8.63 -4.96 5.52
CA THR A 160 9.32 -5.22 6.79
C THR A 160 9.56 -3.94 7.61
N LEU A 161 10.07 -2.89 6.97
CA LEU A 161 10.32 -1.61 7.65
C LEU A 161 9.01 -0.92 8.07
N THR A 162 7.92 -1.14 7.32
CA THR A 162 6.59 -0.70 7.75
C THR A 162 6.20 -1.33 9.09
N TYR A 163 6.41 -2.64 9.25
CA TYR A 163 6.05 -3.36 10.47
C TYR A 163 6.88 -2.89 11.67
N GLU A 164 8.16 -2.62 11.45
CA GLU A 164 9.05 -2.06 12.47
C GLU A 164 8.59 -0.66 12.90
N ALA A 165 8.33 0.24 11.95
CA ALA A 165 7.81 1.57 12.25
C ALA A 165 6.47 1.54 13.00
N MET A 166 5.54 0.65 12.60
CA MET A 166 4.27 0.45 13.30
C MET A 166 4.49 0.02 14.75
N ALA A 167 5.41 -0.91 14.99
CA ALA A 167 5.71 -1.40 16.34
C ALA A 167 6.32 -0.30 17.21
N GLU A 168 7.24 0.51 16.67
CA GLU A 168 7.84 1.65 17.40
C GLU A 168 6.78 2.70 17.75
N LEU A 169 5.95 3.10 16.82
CA LEU A 169 4.88 4.07 17.05
C LEU A 169 3.87 3.55 18.09
N SER A 170 3.47 2.27 17.99
CA SER A 170 2.53 1.68 18.95
C SER A 170 3.12 1.59 20.36
N ARG A 171 4.40 1.22 20.50
CA ARG A 171 5.11 1.22 21.80
C ARG A 171 5.22 2.62 22.42
N ALA A 172 5.37 3.64 21.58
CA ALA A 172 5.40 5.04 22.00
C ALA A 172 4.00 5.63 22.30
N GLY A 173 2.92 4.87 22.13
CA GLY A 173 1.55 5.33 22.36
C GLY A 173 1.01 6.30 21.30
N LEU A 174 1.71 6.43 20.15
CA LEU A 174 1.32 7.36 19.09
C LEU A 174 0.23 6.79 18.16
N GLY A 175 0.28 5.49 17.91
CA GLY A 175 -0.69 4.78 17.09
C GLY A 175 -0.75 5.22 15.63
N GLN A 176 -1.46 4.47 14.80
CA GLN A 176 -1.57 4.74 13.36
C GLN A 176 -3.01 5.08 12.97
N ARG A 177 -3.19 6.08 12.10
CA ARG A 177 -4.45 6.40 11.44
C ARG A 177 -4.67 5.46 10.26
N VAL A 178 -3.63 5.27 9.47
CA VAL A 178 -3.62 4.41 8.29
C VAL A 178 -2.18 3.99 7.96
N VAL A 179 -2.04 2.80 7.43
CA VAL A 179 -0.76 2.28 6.93
C VAL A 179 -0.97 1.82 5.49
N VAL A 180 -0.20 2.39 4.57
CA VAL A 180 -0.24 2.05 3.14
C VAL A 180 1.14 1.59 2.69
N GLY A 181 1.24 0.33 2.32
CA GLY A 181 2.39 -0.18 1.60
C GLY A 181 2.16 -0.04 0.11
N ILE A 182 2.90 0.84 -0.56
CA ILE A 182 2.74 1.08 -2.01
C ILE A 182 3.49 0.09 -2.88
N GLY A 183 4.42 -0.69 -2.29
CA GLY A 183 5.21 -1.70 -2.99
C GLY A 183 6.59 -1.23 -3.45
N GLY A 184 7.45 -2.22 -3.72
CA GLY A 184 8.85 -2.02 -4.13
C GLY A 184 9.09 -2.12 -5.65
N ASP A 185 8.05 -2.31 -6.46
CA ASP A 185 8.17 -2.43 -7.90
C ASP A 185 8.40 -1.05 -8.57
N PRO A 186 9.13 -1.01 -9.71
CA PRO A 186 9.37 0.23 -10.44
C PRO A 186 8.10 0.91 -10.95
N ILE A 187 7.08 0.11 -11.30
CA ILE A 187 5.78 0.58 -11.77
C ILE A 187 4.71 0.12 -10.79
N SER A 188 4.24 1.05 -9.97
CA SER A 188 3.14 0.84 -9.02
C SER A 188 1.86 1.55 -9.48
N GLY A 189 0.74 1.15 -8.91
CA GLY A 189 -0.56 1.80 -9.13
C GLY A 189 -0.64 3.17 -8.47
N THR A 190 -0.18 3.28 -7.23
CA THR A 190 -0.22 4.47 -6.37
C THR A 190 1.19 4.90 -6.00
N SER A 191 1.47 6.18 -6.04
CA SER A 191 2.74 6.80 -5.68
C SER A 191 2.74 7.34 -4.24
N PHE A 192 3.91 7.78 -3.75
CA PHE A 192 4.00 8.56 -2.51
C PHE A 192 3.15 9.83 -2.57
N VAL A 193 3.18 10.54 -3.71
CA VAL A 193 2.43 11.80 -3.88
C VAL A 193 0.93 11.56 -3.75
N ASP A 194 0.40 10.50 -4.33
CA ASP A 194 -1.02 10.14 -4.21
C ASP A 194 -1.43 9.89 -2.75
N CYS A 195 -0.61 9.16 -1.99
CA CYS A 195 -0.85 8.92 -0.56
C CYS A 195 -0.73 10.20 0.27
N LEU A 196 0.30 11.01 0.01
CA LEU A 196 0.52 12.27 0.71
C LEU A 196 -0.62 13.25 0.49
N ALA A 197 -1.14 13.36 -0.72
CA ALA A 197 -2.30 14.20 -1.03
C ALA A 197 -3.51 13.81 -0.18
N GLN A 198 -3.74 12.51 -0.03
CA GLN A 198 -4.82 11.99 0.81
C GLN A 198 -4.58 12.26 2.29
N PHE A 199 -3.37 11.99 2.79
CA PHE A 199 -3.04 12.18 4.21
C PHE A 199 -3.05 13.66 4.63
N MET A 200 -2.60 14.55 3.76
CA MET A 200 -2.67 16.00 4.02
C MET A 200 -4.12 16.49 4.13
N GLY A 201 -5.06 15.86 3.41
CA GLY A 201 -6.49 16.17 3.45
C GLY A 201 -7.28 15.52 4.60
N ASP A 202 -6.74 14.50 5.29
CA ASP A 202 -7.45 13.84 6.40
C ASP A 202 -7.20 14.57 7.73
N GLU A 203 -8.22 15.20 8.30
CA GLU A 203 -8.15 15.94 9.56
C GLU A 203 -7.70 15.08 10.76
N ASN A 204 -7.88 13.77 10.69
CA ASN A 204 -7.45 12.83 11.75
C ASN A 204 -5.97 12.44 11.65
N VAL A 205 -5.28 12.78 10.56
CA VAL A 205 -3.83 12.62 10.43
C VAL A 205 -3.14 13.85 11.00
N ARG A 206 -2.30 13.65 12.02
CA ARG A 206 -1.49 14.73 12.64
C ARG A 206 -0.06 14.75 12.14
N SER A 207 0.49 13.59 11.79
CA SER A 207 1.85 13.46 11.27
C SER A 207 1.96 12.28 10.31
N ILE A 208 3.00 12.31 9.48
CA ILE A 208 3.19 11.32 8.41
C ILE A 208 4.59 10.71 8.53
N VAL A 209 4.67 9.39 8.40
CA VAL A 209 5.90 8.64 8.24
C VAL A 209 6.01 8.16 6.79
N MET A 210 7.12 8.50 6.15
CA MET A 210 7.45 8.09 4.79
C MET A 210 8.67 7.15 4.83
N ILE A 211 8.54 5.94 4.31
CA ILE A 211 9.62 4.96 4.25
C ILE A 211 9.93 4.68 2.79
N GLY A 212 11.07 5.20 2.34
CA GLY A 212 11.60 5.01 1.00
C GLY A 212 12.84 4.15 0.98
N GLU A 213 13.45 4.06 -0.17
CA GLU A 213 14.65 3.27 -0.43
C GLU A 213 15.51 3.91 -1.52
N ILE A 214 16.67 3.34 -1.78
CA ILE A 214 17.53 3.71 -2.92
C ILE A 214 16.83 3.42 -4.25
N GLY A 215 17.32 4.05 -5.31
CA GLY A 215 16.80 3.88 -6.69
C GLY A 215 15.61 4.77 -7.02
N GLY A 216 15.58 5.25 -8.25
CA GLY A 216 14.56 6.15 -8.76
C GLY A 216 14.43 7.49 -8.03
N THR A 217 13.37 8.25 -8.33
CA THR A 217 13.15 9.63 -7.84
C THR A 217 11.90 9.81 -6.98
N ALA A 218 11.13 8.75 -6.73
CA ALA A 218 9.80 8.84 -6.12
C ALA A 218 9.78 9.58 -4.75
N GLU A 219 10.83 9.44 -3.94
CA GLU A 219 10.97 10.14 -2.68
C GLU A 219 11.30 11.63 -2.86
N CYS A 220 12.02 11.98 -3.95
CA CYS A 220 12.29 13.38 -4.31
C CYS A 220 11.02 14.06 -4.83
N ASP A 221 10.24 13.37 -5.66
CA ASP A 221 8.94 13.87 -6.15
C ASP A 221 7.98 14.10 -4.97
N ALA A 222 7.98 13.19 -3.98
CA ALA A 222 7.24 13.34 -2.73
C ALA A 222 7.70 14.57 -1.94
N ALA A 223 9.01 14.81 -1.87
CA ALA A 223 9.57 15.96 -1.16
C ALA A 223 9.18 17.29 -1.83
N ASP A 224 9.17 17.35 -3.15
CA ASP A 224 8.72 18.53 -3.90
C ASP A 224 7.22 18.78 -3.67
N TYR A 225 6.41 17.72 -3.65
CA TYR A 225 4.99 17.83 -3.32
C TYR A 225 4.78 18.37 -1.89
N ILE A 226 5.52 17.85 -0.90
CA ILE A 226 5.44 18.29 0.50
C ILE A 226 5.84 19.75 0.62
N ALA A 227 6.91 20.17 -0.06
CA ALA A 227 7.36 21.57 -0.03
C ALA A 227 6.31 22.54 -0.58
N ALA A 228 5.53 22.10 -1.59
CA ALA A 228 4.50 22.94 -2.23
C ALA A 228 3.15 22.89 -1.51
N HIS A 229 2.78 21.77 -0.89
CA HIS A 229 1.41 21.51 -0.40
C HIS A 229 1.36 21.00 1.05
N GLY A 230 2.51 20.80 1.70
CA GLY A 230 2.58 20.20 3.03
C GLY A 230 1.93 21.06 4.11
N THR A 231 0.99 20.48 4.84
CA THR A 231 0.29 21.09 5.98
C THR A 231 0.58 20.37 7.29
N LYS A 232 1.29 19.22 7.21
CA LYS A 232 1.55 18.33 8.35
C LYS A 232 3.02 17.93 8.39
N PRO A 233 3.60 17.71 9.59
CA PRO A 233 4.98 17.24 9.69
C PRO A 233 5.15 15.87 9.07
N VAL A 234 6.27 15.70 8.36
CA VAL A 234 6.67 14.43 7.72
C VAL A 234 8.03 14.03 8.25
N THR A 235 8.14 12.77 8.69
CA THR A 235 9.41 12.12 9.03
C THR A 235 9.69 11.03 8.02
N ALA A 236 10.89 11.04 7.44
CA ALA A 236 11.29 10.10 6.40
C ALA A 236 12.48 9.23 6.81
N TYR A 237 12.39 7.95 6.51
CA TYR A 237 13.50 7.01 6.53
C TYR A 237 13.78 6.52 5.11
N ILE A 238 15.04 6.50 4.69
CA ILE A 238 15.46 5.99 3.38
C ILE A 238 16.39 4.79 3.59
N ALA A 239 15.92 3.62 3.19
CA ALA A 239 16.66 2.37 3.29
C ALA A 239 17.81 2.29 2.26
N GLY A 240 18.82 1.46 2.55
CA GLY A 240 19.90 1.15 1.62
C GLY A 240 21.12 2.05 1.77
N ALA A 241 21.39 2.63 2.94
CA ALA A 241 22.56 3.51 3.17
C ALA A 241 23.92 2.84 2.85
N SER A 242 24.00 1.51 2.99
CA SER A 242 25.21 0.71 2.70
C SER A 242 25.12 -0.08 1.39
N ALA A 243 24.13 0.18 0.54
CA ALA A 243 23.94 -0.57 -0.69
C ALA A 243 25.07 -0.29 -1.70
N PRO A 244 25.66 -1.32 -2.29
CA PRO A 244 26.66 -1.15 -3.36
C PRO A 244 25.99 -0.67 -4.66
N ALA A 245 26.74 0.09 -5.47
CA ALA A 245 26.23 0.56 -6.75
C ALA A 245 25.96 -0.60 -7.73
N GLY A 246 24.89 -0.50 -8.50
CA GLY A 246 24.53 -1.46 -9.56
C GLY A 246 24.00 -2.80 -9.07
N VAL A 247 23.82 -2.99 -7.76
CA VAL A 247 23.25 -4.23 -7.18
C VAL A 247 21.79 -4.00 -6.78
N GLN A 248 20.93 -4.94 -7.17
CA GLN A 248 19.52 -4.94 -6.76
C GLN A 248 19.41 -5.39 -5.30
N MET A 249 18.76 -4.57 -4.46
CA MET A 249 18.67 -4.78 -3.02
C MET A 249 17.24 -5.18 -2.61
N GLY A 250 16.88 -6.44 -2.83
CA GLY A 250 15.58 -7.00 -2.43
C GLY A 250 14.44 -6.64 -3.39
N HIS A 251 14.12 -5.38 -3.54
CA HIS A 251 13.07 -4.89 -4.45
C HIS A 251 13.57 -4.67 -5.87
N ALA A 252 12.70 -4.87 -6.86
CA ALA A 252 13.04 -4.65 -8.27
C ALA A 252 13.42 -3.20 -8.58
N GLY A 253 12.85 -2.23 -7.86
CA GLY A 253 13.16 -0.81 -7.96
C GLY A 253 14.35 -0.33 -7.11
N ALA A 254 14.87 -1.16 -6.20
CA ALA A 254 15.96 -0.80 -5.28
C ALA A 254 17.33 -1.07 -5.89
N ILE A 255 17.67 -0.35 -6.96
CA ILE A 255 18.96 -0.41 -7.64
C ILE A 255 19.56 0.99 -7.61
N LEU A 256 20.81 1.10 -7.12
CA LEU A 256 21.56 2.36 -7.14
C LEU A 256 22.15 2.57 -8.55
N GLY A 257 21.43 3.27 -9.40
CA GLY A 257 21.86 3.59 -10.77
C GLY A 257 22.76 4.83 -10.84
N SER A 258 22.52 5.79 -9.94
CA SER A 258 23.31 7.03 -9.85
C SER A 258 23.51 7.47 -8.41
N GLN A 259 24.49 8.35 -8.15
CA GLN A 259 24.74 8.90 -6.81
C GLN A 259 23.52 9.67 -6.27
N ALA A 260 22.75 10.32 -7.15
CA ALA A 260 21.53 11.06 -6.77
C ALA A 260 20.43 10.16 -6.20
N GLU A 261 20.43 8.87 -6.54
CA GLU A 261 19.46 7.87 -6.09
C GLU A 261 19.88 7.19 -4.77
N SER A 262 21.04 7.57 -4.22
CA SER A 262 21.54 7.02 -2.95
C SER A 262 20.68 7.48 -1.76
N ALA A 263 20.64 6.67 -0.70
CA ALA A 263 19.94 7.02 0.51
C ALA A 263 20.43 8.35 1.11
N GLN A 264 21.75 8.60 1.02
CA GLN A 264 22.33 9.85 1.51
C GLN A 264 21.87 11.06 0.69
N ALA A 265 21.93 10.99 -0.64
CA ALA A 265 21.49 12.10 -1.51
C ALA A 265 19.99 12.38 -1.32
N LYS A 266 19.15 11.34 -1.29
CA LYS A 266 17.72 11.49 -1.02
C LYS A 266 17.46 12.13 0.34
N ARG A 267 18.12 11.68 1.42
CA ARG A 267 17.96 12.31 2.75
C ARG A 267 18.34 13.80 2.74
N GLN A 268 19.42 14.16 2.05
CA GLN A 268 19.82 15.56 1.91
C GLN A 268 18.77 16.38 1.13
N TYR A 269 18.23 15.81 0.05
CA TYR A 269 17.19 16.43 -0.76
C TYR A 269 15.90 16.68 0.03
N LEU A 270 15.47 15.68 0.83
CA LEU A 270 14.31 15.77 1.71
C LEU A 270 14.51 16.83 2.80
N ALA A 271 15.68 16.83 3.46
CA ALA A 271 16.01 17.79 4.52
C ALA A 271 16.00 19.24 4.02
N GLN A 272 16.49 19.51 2.80
CA GLN A 272 16.43 20.82 2.16
C GLN A 272 15.00 21.34 1.93
N ARG A 273 14.01 20.45 1.96
CA ARG A 273 12.57 20.74 1.81
C ARG A 273 11.81 20.69 3.12
N GLY A 274 12.53 20.75 4.25
CA GLY A 274 11.92 20.81 5.58
C GLY A 274 11.38 19.48 6.10
N ILE A 275 11.71 18.35 5.44
CA ILE A 275 11.30 17.02 5.89
C ILE A 275 12.32 16.52 6.91
N THR A 276 11.87 16.08 8.07
CA THR A 276 12.73 15.44 9.07
C THR A 276 13.19 14.10 8.55
N THR A 277 14.51 13.85 8.47
CA THR A 277 15.07 12.57 8.05
C THR A 277 15.77 11.88 9.21
N VAL A 278 15.56 10.56 9.32
CA VAL A 278 16.17 9.74 10.38
C VAL A 278 17.12 8.70 9.79
N SER A 279 18.06 8.23 10.62
CA SER A 279 19.07 7.25 10.21
C SER A 279 18.69 5.81 10.57
N ALA A 280 17.81 5.62 11.52
CA ALA A 280 17.22 4.34 11.89
C ALA A 280 15.70 4.46 12.03
N ILE A 281 14.97 3.36 11.85
CA ILE A 281 13.51 3.33 12.04
C ILE A 281 13.14 3.66 13.48
N THR A 282 13.92 3.21 14.45
CA THR A 282 13.74 3.51 15.88
C THR A 282 13.80 5.00 16.21
N ASP A 283 14.48 5.80 15.39
CA ASP A 283 14.59 7.24 15.60
C ASP A 283 13.32 8.02 15.20
N ILE A 284 12.36 7.38 14.54
CA ILE A 284 11.11 8.02 14.10
C ILE A 284 10.39 8.64 15.29
N VAL A 285 10.25 7.91 16.39
CA VAL A 285 9.51 8.35 17.58
C VAL A 285 10.25 9.44 18.37
N THR A 286 11.57 9.50 18.28
CA THR A 286 12.41 10.49 18.98
C THR A 286 12.73 11.71 18.13
N SER A 287 12.33 11.73 16.86
CA SER A 287 12.61 12.83 15.92
C SER A 287 11.99 14.18 16.29
N GLY A 288 11.02 14.21 17.20
CA GLY A 288 10.27 15.39 17.62
C GLY A 288 9.22 15.87 16.60
N SER A 289 9.15 15.25 15.44
CA SER A 289 8.21 15.64 14.37
C SER A 289 6.91 14.83 14.37
N ILE A 290 6.88 13.68 15.03
CA ILE A 290 5.70 12.85 15.17
C ILE A 290 4.94 13.21 16.45
N ARG A 291 3.63 13.46 16.33
CA ARG A 291 2.77 13.90 17.44
C ARG A 291 1.43 13.16 17.43
#